data_79c36bf6a569c68a79fa07fface0415a
#
_entry.id   79c36bf6a569c68a79fa07fface0415a
#
_cell.length_a   1.000
_cell.length_b   1.000
_cell.length_c   1.000
_cell.angle_alpha   90.00
_cell.angle_beta   90.00
_cell.angle_gamma   90.00
#
_symmetry.space_group_name_H-M   'P 1'
#
loop_
_entity.id
_entity.type
_entity.pdbx_description
1 polymer ?
#
loop_
_entity_poly.entity_id
_entity_poly.type
_entity_poly.pdbx_seq_one_letter_code
_entity_poly.pdbx_strand_id
1 'polypeptide(L)'
;MKRLLFSIVIGVLFMGTACVRQGNPDAAKSPEQLQYERAVYLIKEMGYDISDIRSAANGYIVEGDILLTQRHLDEFESRVQTRQNFNQYWLTVSKDNQKIQINSAFPYVDFSLDCLDAIQYWNEKSQCSIVLSGAGGNSIIDIITEPFKTVDGYEDFNTLMLVTPPTSDGYPGSIKINSQSSYLPKPSTEQAKYMILHAVGHAIGFTHTLRDYNDGSGQTQEEVGVPIPGTEPYDAKSIMVKESHSGWSGFSENDIKAFKAI
;
A
#
# COMPACT_ATOMS: atom_id res chain seq x y z
N MET A 1 -65.40 -32.28 37.47
CA MET A 1 -65.70 -31.09 36.68
C MET A 1 -64.56 -30.07 36.90
N LYS A 2 -63.55 -30.04 36.01
CA LYS A 2 -62.48 -29.05 36.05
C LYS A 2 -62.63 -28.14 34.86
N ARG A 3 -62.83 -26.85 35.11
CA ARG A 3 -62.93 -25.80 34.07
C ARG A 3 -61.53 -25.37 33.67
N LEU A 4 -61.18 -25.53 32.39
CA LEU A 4 -59.97 -24.97 31.79
C LEU A 4 -60.29 -23.52 31.37
N LEU A 5 -59.53 -22.59 31.92
CA LEU A 5 -59.53 -21.19 31.47
C LEU A 5 -58.47 -21.04 30.36
N PHE A 6 -58.90 -20.71 29.16
CA PHE A 6 -58.03 -20.34 28.03
C PHE A 6 -57.72 -18.84 28.14
N SER A 7 -56.49 -18.50 28.43
CA SER A 7 -56.02 -17.11 28.34
C SER A 7 -55.51 -16.85 26.93
N ILE A 8 -56.19 -15.97 26.21
CA ILE A 8 -55.78 -15.46 24.90
C ILE A 8 -54.79 -14.33 25.15
N VAL A 9 -53.51 -14.54 24.79
CA VAL A 9 -52.51 -13.47 24.75
C VAL A 9 -52.56 -12.84 23.36
N ILE A 10 -53.05 -11.61 23.29
CA ILE A 10 -53.02 -10.76 22.09
C ILE A 10 -51.62 -10.18 21.99
N GLY A 11 -50.80 -10.72 21.08
CA GLY A 11 -49.53 -10.17 20.70
C GLY A 11 -49.73 -8.96 19.78
N VAL A 12 -49.43 -7.78 20.30
CA VAL A 12 -49.38 -6.55 19.49
C VAL A 12 -48.08 -6.57 18.72
N LEU A 13 -48.17 -6.83 17.41
CA LEU A 13 -47.04 -6.65 16.47
C LEU A 13 -46.79 -5.15 16.29
N PHE A 14 -45.77 -4.62 16.91
CA PHE A 14 -45.19 -3.33 16.53
C PHE A 14 -44.45 -3.49 15.20
N MET A 15 -45.13 -3.15 14.11
CA MET A 15 -44.42 -2.89 12.83
C MET A 15 -43.70 -1.56 12.97
N GLY A 16 -42.45 -1.63 13.37
CA GLY A 16 -41.52 -0.52 13.25
C GLY A 16 -41.25 -0.25 11.76
N THR A 17 -41.92 0.76 11.21
CA THR A 17 -41.55 1.35 9.93
C THR A 17 -40.15 1.97 10.08
N ALA A 18 -39.13 1.24 9.68
CA ALA A 18 -37.80 1.81 9.46
C ALA A 18 -37.93 2.84 8.33
N CYS A 19 -38.03 4.12 8.69
CA CYS A 19 -37.82 5.21 7.75
C CYS A 19 -36.41 5.10 7.20
N VAL A 20 -36.27 4.47 6.06
CA VAL A 20 -35.07 4.65 5.21
C VAL A 20 -35.08 6.13 4.85
N ARG A 21 -34.21 6.92 5.49
CA ARG A 21 -33.93 8.27 5.05
C ARG A 21 -33.38 8.17 3.63
N GLN A 22 -34.25 8.37 2.65
CA GLN A 22 -33.79 8.72 1.30
C GLN A 22 -33.03 10.03 1.45
N GLY A 23 -31.70 9.96 1.33
CA GLY A 23 -30.87 11.15 1.27
C GLY A 23 -31.40 12.03 0.14
N ASN A 24 -31.59 13.30 0.41
CA ASN A 24 -31.97 14.27 -0.60
C ASN A 24 -30.87 14.28 -1.68
N PRO A 25 -31.14 13.91 -2.95
CA PRO A 25 -30.12 13.87 -4.00
C PRO A 25 -29.51 15.26 -4.31
N ASP A 26 -30.14 16.35 -3.88
CA ASP A 26 -29.68 17.73 -4.05
C ASP A 26 -28.98 18.31 -2.81
N ALA A 27 -28.68 17.50 -1.79
CA ALA A 27 -27.92 17.97 -0.65
C ALA A 27 -26.48 18.29 -1.09
N ALA A 28 -26.03 19.54 -0.89
CA ALA A 28 -24.64 19.93 -1.15
C ALA A 28 -23.69 18.99 -0.39
N LYS A 29 -22.68 18.46 -1.09
CA LYS A 29 -21.68 17.59 -0.49
C LYS A 29 -20.93 18.34 0.61
N SER A 30 -20.58 17.63 1.70
CA SER A 30 -19.76 18.22 2.74
C SER A 30 -18.33 18.52 2.21
N PRO A 31 -17.60 19.47 2.83
CA PRO A 31 -16.21 19.72 2.47
C PRO A 31 -15.34 18.47 2.53
N GLU A 32 -15.58 17.58 3.51
CA GLU A 32 -14.86 16.32 3.66
C GLU A 32 -15.14 15.36 2.51
N GLN A 33 -16.40 15.28 2.06
CA GLN A 33 -16.77 14.47 0.91
C GLN A 33 -16.12 14.97 -0.37
N LEU A 34 -16.07 16.29 -0.58
CA LEU A 34 -15.42 16.88 -1.73
C LEU A 34 -13.90 16.64 -1.71
N GLN A 35 -13.27 16.75 -0.54
CA GLN A 35 -11.85 16.46 -0.36
C GLN A 35 -11.54 14.99 -0.65
N TYR A 36 -12.35 14.06 -0.16
CA TYR A 36 -12.19 12.64 -0.42
C TYR A 36 -12.32 12.31 -1.91
N GLU A 37 -13.37 12.82 -2.58
CA GLU A 37 -13.58 12.59 -4.01
C GLU A 37 -12.43 13.15 -4.86
N ARG A 38 -11.90 14.33 -4.47
CA ARG A 38 -10.71 14.91 -5.12
C ARG A 38 -9.51 14.00 -4.93
N ALA A 39 -9.28 13.50 -3.73
CA ALA A 39 -8.15 12.60 -3.46
C ALA A 39 -8.27 11.31 -4.27
N VAL A 40 -9.45 10.67 -4.31
CA VAL A 40 -9.72 9.47 -5.12
C VAL A 40 -9.42 9.74 -6.60
N TYR A 41 -9.86 10.88 -7.13
CA TYR A 41 -9.57 11.26 -8.50
C TYR A 41 -8.07 11.37 -8.75
N LEU A 42 -7.33 12.11 -7.90
CA LEU A 42 -5.88 12.27 -8.05
C LEU A 42 -5.13 10.93 -7.93
N ILE A 43 -5.51 10.09 -6.98
CA ILE A 43 -4.90 8.78 -6.76
C ILE A 43 -5.08 7.88 -7.98
N LYS A 44 -6.27 7.89 -8.59
CA LYS A 44 -6.54 7.18 -9.84
C LYS A 44 -5.67 7.71 -10.99
N GLU A 45 -5.57 9.04 -11.14
CA GLU A 45 -4.71 9.67 -12.15
C GLU A 45 -3.22 9.39 -11.92
N MET A 46 -2.81 9.13 -10.67
CA MET A 46 -1.47 8.67 -10.33
C MET A 46 -1.22 7.21 -10.73
N GLY A 47 -2.26 6.47 -11.12
CA GLY A 47 -2.18 5.09 -11.55
C GLY A 47 -2.24 4.05 -10.44
N TYR A 48 -2.83 4.38 -9.27
CA TYR A 48 -3.06 3.42 -8.19
C TYR A 48 -4.45 2.81 -8.23
N ASP A 49 -4.57 1.55 -7.78
CA ASP A 49 -5.86 0.89 -7.59
C ASP A 49 -6.64 1.57 -6.45
N ILE A 50 -7.85 2.04 -6.77
CA ILE A 50 -8.73 2.72 -5.82
C ILE A 50 -9.78 1.81 -5.20
N SER A 51 -9.77 0.51 -5.49
CA SER A 51 -10.81 -0.44 -5.05
C SER A 51 -10.84 -0.64 -3.53
N ASP A 52 -9.71 -0.46 -2.84
CA ASP A 52 -9.57 -0.61 -1.39
C ASP A 52 -8.96 0.62 -0.69
N ILE A 53 -9.16 1.81 -1.29
CA ILE A 53 -8.67 3.06 -0.71
C ILE A 53 -9.24 3.28 0.70
N ARG A 54 -8.37 3.60 1.64
CA ARG A 54 -8.71 3.88 3.03
C ARG A 54 -8.10 5.20 3.48
N SER A 55 -8.86 6.01 4.20
CA SER A 55 -8.31 7.22 4.83
C SER A 55 -7.34 6.84 5.95
N ALA A 56 -6.27 7.59 6.08
CA ALA A 56 -5.30 7.51 7.16
C ALA A 56 -5.07 8.90 7.77
N ALA A 57 -4.45 8.97 8.95
CA ALA A 57 -4.23 10.24 9.64
C ALA A 57 -3.48 11.29 8.79
N ASN A 58 -2.58 10.85 7.90
CA ASN A 58 -1.72 11.71 7.10
C ASN A 58 -1.93 11.56 5.59
N GLY A 59 -3.06 10.98 5.13
CA GLY A 59 -3.31 10.75 3.72
C GLY A 59 -4.23 9.56 3.45
N TYR A 60 -3.89 8.75 2.47
CA TYR A 60 -4.70 7.61 2.02
C TYR A 60 -3.83 6.37 1.84
N ILE A 61 -4.32 5.24 2.34
CA ILE A 61 -3.72 3.94 2.09
C ILE A 61 -4.37 3.37 0.83
N VAL A 62 -3.57 2.99 -0.12
CA VAL A 62 -3.96 2.36 -1.39
C VAL A 62 -3.25 1.03 -1.53
N GLU A 63 -3.86 0.11 -2.26
CA GLU A 63 -3.29 -1.21 -2.55
C GLU A 63 -2.91 -2.02 -1.29
N GLY A 64 -3.38 -1.58 -0.11
CA GLY A 64 -3.22 -2.26 1.18
C GLY A 64 -2.05 -1.78 2.04
N ASP A 65 -0.94 -1.34 1.45
CA ASP A 65 0.33 -1.03 2.13
C ASP A 65 1.05 0.24 1.63
N ILE A 66 0.55 0.91 0.57
CA ILE A 66 1.12 2.16 0.08
C ILE A 66 0.41 3.35 0.72
N LEU A 67 1.16 4.22 1.41
CA LEU A 67 0.65 5.45 2.01
C LEU A 67 0.93 6.65 1.11
N LEU A 68 -0.11 7.17 0.46
CA LEU A 68 -0.06 8.44 -0.25
C LEU A 68 -0.39 9.58 0.72
N THR A 69 0.60 10.38 1.06
CA THR A 69 0.41 11.54 1.95
C THR A 69 -0.25 12.69 1.21
N GLN A 70 -0.82 13.66 1.94
CA GLN A 70 -1.36 14.88 1.33
C GLN A 70 -0.31 15.59 0.46
N ARG A 71 0.96 15.57 0.88
CA ARG A 71 2.06 16.12 0.08
C ARG A 71 2.17 15.48 -1.31
N HIS A 72 2.07 14.15 -1.43
CA HIS A 72 2.11 13.47 -2.72
C HIS A 72 0.97 13.93 -3.64
N LEU A 73 -0.25 14.09 -3.08
CA LEU A 73 -1.41 14.56 -3.84
C LEU A 73 -1.23 16.01 -4.32
N ASP A 74 -0.77 16.89 -3.45
CA ASP A 74 -0.56 18.32 -3.78
C ASP A 74 0.56 18.48 -4.82
N GLU A 75 1.65 17.75 -4.68
CA GLU A 75 2.76 17.75 -5.65
C GLU A 75 2.31 17.22 -7.00
N PHE A 76 1.52 16.14 -7.02
CA PHE A 76 0.95 15.60 -8.26
C PHE A 76 0.04 16.62 -8.94
N GLU A 77 -0.93 17.18 -8.22
CA GLU A 77 -1.87 18.15 -8.76
C GLU A 77 -1.16 19.40 -9.31
N SER A 78 -0.17 19.92 -8.60
CA SER A 78 0.60 21.08 -9.06
C SER A 78 1.30 20.81 -10.40
N ARG A 79 1.73 19.58 -10.64
CA ARG A 79 2.39 19.17 -11.90
C ARG A 79 1.41 18.94 -13.03
N VAL A 80 0.24 18.35 -12.75
CA VAL A 80 -0.82 18.18 -13.76
C VAL A 80 -1.28 19.52 -14.30
N GLN A 81 -1.42 20.52 -13.44
CA GLN A 81 -1.83 21.86 -13.84
C GLN A 81 -0.78 22.61 -14.70
N THR A 82 0.49 22.22 -14.63
CA THR A 82 1.59 22.93 -15.29
C THR A 82 2.09 22.26 -16.58
N ARG A 83 1.66 21.05 -16.91
CA ARG A 83 2.17 20.28 -18.06
C ARG A 83 1.06 19.70 -18.95
N GLN A 84 1.17 19.93 -20.26
CA GLN A 84 0.34 19.29 -21.29
C GLN A 84 0.72 17.81 -21.55
N ASN A 85 1.92 17.37 -21.12
CA ASN A 85 2.40 15.99 -21.29
C ASN A 85 2.87 15.45 -19.94
N PHE A 86 2.26 14.37 -19.51
CA PHE A 86 2.54 13.68 -18.28
C PHE A 86 3.73 12.73 -18.46
N ASN A 87 4.78 12.86 -17.63
CA ASN A 87 5.86 11.89 -17.60
C ASN A 87 5.60 10.89 -16.46
N GLN A 88 5.35 9.66 -16.84
CA GLN A 88 4.87 8.55 -16.00
C GLN A 88 5.83 8.13 -14.89
N TYR A 89 7.09 8.61 -14.88
CA TYR A 89 8.17 8.17 -13.96
C TYR A 89 8.45 9.16 -12.82
N TRP A 90 7.54 10.04 -12.48
CA TRP A 90 7.82 11.10 -11.51
C TRP A 90 7.93 10.62 -10.04
N LEU A 91 7.46 9.41 -9.73
CA LEU A 91 7.60 8.77 -8.40
C LEU A 91 8.69 7.68 -8.39
N THR A 92 9.77 7.88 -9.09
CA THR A 92 10.93 7.00 -9.04
C THR A 92 12.13 7.72 -8.43
N VAL A 93 13.05 6.95 -7.85
CA VAL A 93 14.28 7.49 -7.28
C VAL A 93 15.13 8.09 -8.40
N SER A 94 15.62 9.32 -8.20
CA SER A 94 16.48 9.99 -9.17
C SER A 94 17.87 9.34 -9.23
N LYS A 95 18.58 9.52 -10.36
CA LYS A 95 19.95 8.97 -10.52
C LYS A 95 20.92 9.43 -9.44
N ASP A 96 20.75 10.63 -8.91
CA ASP A 96 21.61 11.17 -7.86
C ASP A 96 21.36 10.52 -6.49
N ASN A 97 20.20 9.86 -6.31
CA ASN A 97 19.75 9.23 -5.08
C ASN A 97 19.83 7.70 -5.09
N GLN A 98 20.43 7.09 -6.10
CA GLN A 98 20.47 5.62 -6.28
C GLN A 98 21.37 4.88 -5.27
N LYS A 99 22.23 5.58 -4.54
CA LYS A 99 22.96 4.99 -3.43
C LYS A 99 22.20 5.22 -2.13
N ILE A 100 21.42 4.23 -1.72
CA ILE A 100 20.45 4.36 -0.64
C ILE A 100 20.97 3.71 0.64
N GLN A 101 21.04 4.48 1.71
CA GLN A 101 21.26 3.94 3.04
C GLN A 101 19.94 3.47 3.64
N ILE A 102 19.90 2.23 4.10
CA ILE A 102 18.80 1.72 4.91
C ILE A 102 19.10 2.02 6.37
N ASN A 103 18.30 2.89 6.94
CA ASN A 103 18.38 3.24 8.35
C ASN A 103 17.24 2.51 9.09
N SER A 104 17.60 1.52 9.90
CA SER A 104 16.64 0.69 10.61
C SER A 104 16.79 0.85 12.12
N ALA A 105 15.77 1.38 12.77
CA ALA A 105 15.64 1.45 14.22
C ALA A 105 14.67 0.35 14.69
N PHE A 106 15.13 -0.89 14.69
CA PHE A 106 14.31 -1.99 15.20
C PHE A 106 14.52 -2.16 16.71
N PRO A 107 13.44 -2.21 17.49
CA PRO A 107 13.52 -2.57 18.91
C PRO A 107 13.87 -4.06 19.12
N TYR A 108 13.84 -4.87 18.06
CA TYR A 108 14.12 -6.31 18.09
C TYR A 108 15.34 -6.63 17.23
N VAL A 109 16.35 -7.25 17.84
CA VAL A 109 17.64 -7.60 17.22
C VAL A 109 17.47 -8.49 15.99
N ASP A 110 16.47 -9.36 15.98
CA ASP A 110 16.22 -10.32 14.91
C ASP A 110 15.93 -9.63 13.56
N PHE A 111 15.12 -8.57 13.55
CA PHE A 111 14.80 -7.83 12.32
C PHE A 111 15.99 -7.06 11.72
N SER A 112 16.97 -6.66 12.50
CA SER A 112 18.16 -5.96 11.99
C SER A 112 19.06 -6.88 11.16
N LEU A 113 19.16 -8.16 11.52
CA LEU A 113 19.90 -9.16 10.75
C LEU A 113 19.19 -9.46 9.42
N ASP A 114 17.87 -9.64 9.45
CA ASP A 114 17.06 -9.85 8.25
C ASP A 114 17.15 -8.66 7.28
N CYS A 115 17.29 -7.44 7.80
CA CYS A 115 17.50 -6.24 6.99
C CYS A 115 18.87 -6.27 6.28
N LEU A 116 19.93 -6.69 6.97
CA LEU A 116 21.26 -6.84 6.34
C LEU A 116 21.25 -7.92 5.26
N ASP A 117 20.57 -9.04 5.49
CA ASP A 117 20.42 -10.11 4.51
C ASP A 117 19.63 -9.62 3.28
N ALA A 118 18.59 -8.81 3.49
CA ALA A 118 17.82 -8.20 2.39
C ALA A 118 18.68 -7.23 1.56
N ILE A 119 19.49 -6.36 2.22
CA ILE A 119 20.43 -5.45 1.55
C ILE A 119 21.43 -6.24 0.70
N GLN A 120 22.04 -7.28 1.28
CA GLN A 120 22.98 -8.12 0.56
C GLN A 120 22.32 -8.80 -0.63
N TYR A 121 21.16 -9.41 -0.41
CA TYR A 121 20.39 -10.09 -1.45
C TYR A 121 20.01 -9.15 -2.61
N TRP A 122 19.54 -7.93 -2.31
CA TRP A 122 19.26 -6.91 -3.31
C TRP A 122 20.48 -6.63 -4.18
N ASN A 123 21.60 -6.30 -3.56
CA ASN A 123 22.81 -5.92 -4.27
C ASN A 123 23.39 -7.06 -5.13
N GLU A 124 23.22 -8.31 -4.69
CA GLU A 124 23.72 -9.48 -5.43
C GLU A 124 22.77 -9.92 -6.57
N LYS A 125 21.45 -9.75 -6.40
CA LYS A 125 20.46 -10.42 -7.25
C LYS A 125 19.61 -9.48 -8.10
N SER A 126 19.40 -8.22 -7.69
CA SER A 126 18.50 -7.32 -8.41
C SER A 126 19.00 -6.89 -9.78
N GLN A 127 20.31 -6.83 -9.97
CA GLN A 127 20.97 -6.26 -11.16
C GLN A 127 20.53 -4.80 -11.43
N CYS A 128 20.02 -4.13 -10.39
CA CYS A 128 19.53 -2.76 -10.41
C CYS A 128 20.70 -1.77 -10.33
N SER A 129 20.51 -0.56 -10.86
CA SER A 129 21.45 0.55 -10.65
C SER A 129 21.41 1.09 -9.21
N ILE A 130 20.29 0.85 -8.49
CA ILE A 130 20.14 1.22 -7.09
C ILE A 130 20.93 0.28 -6.19
N VAL A 131 21.83 0.86 -5.40
CA VAL A 131 22.65 0.14 -4.42
C VAL A 131 22.16 0.43 -3.02
N LEU A 132 21.84 -0.62 -2.27
CA LEU A 132 21.48 -0.52 -0.86
C LEU A 132 22.70 -0.68 0.03
N SER A 133 22.76 0.05 1.14
CA SER A 133 23.85 -0.05 2.11
C SER A 133 23.32 0.11 3.55
N GLY A 134 24.02 -0.48 4.52
CA GLY A 134 23.74 -0.25 5.95
C GLY A 134 24.30 1.06 6.48
N ALA A 135 25.17 1.75 5.72
CA ALA A 135 25.76 3.03 6.10
C ALA A 135 26.30 3.78 4.88
N GLY A 136 26.18 5.10 4.87
CA GLY A 136 26.78 5.98 3.87
C GLY A 136 26.13 5.89 2.49
N GLY A 137 24.97 6.51 2.33
CA GLY A 137 24.24 6.71 1.05
C GLY A 137 24.09 8.17 0.69
N ASN A 138 23.63 8.44 -0.54
CA ASN A 138 23.22 9.78 -1.01
C ASN A 138 21.79 10.10 -0.59
N SER A 139 21.01 9.07 -0.26
CA SER A 139 19.63 9.15 0.22
C SER A 139 19.39 8.08 1.28
N ILE A 140 18.27 8.16 1.96
CA ILE A 140 17.96 7.31 3.12
C ILE A 140 16.55 6.75 2.96
N ILE A 141 16.39 5.44 3.22
CA ILE A 141 15.11 4.82 3.55
C ILE A 141 15.10 4.57 5.06
N ASP A 142 14.24 5.28 5.78
CA ASP A 142 14.00 5.01 7.18
C ASP A 142 12.99 3.86 7.33
N ILE A 143 13.37 2.85 8.09
CA ILE A 143 12.45 1.77 8.52
C ILE A 143 12.15 1.99 10.00
N ILE A 144 10.92 2.37 10.28
CA ILE A 144 10.45 2.74 11.62
C ILE A 144 9.42 1.71 12.08
N THR A 145 9.55 1.25 13.33
CA THR A 145 8.55 0.37 13.95
C THR A 145 7.73 1.17 14.95
N GLU A 146 6.43 1.28 14.70
CA GLU A 146 5.49 2.02 15.55
C GLU A 146 4.11 1.37 15.55
N PRO A 147 3.25 1.57 16.58
CA PRO A 147 1.87 1.13 16.54
C PRO A 147 1.07 1.95 15.52
N PHE A 148 0.27 1.27 14.69
CA PHE A 148 -0.63 1.95 13.77
C PHE A 148 -1.99 2.21 14.40
N LYS A 149 -2.63 3.30 13.93
CA LYS A 149 -3.99 3.67 14.35
C LYS A 149 -4.87 3.90 13.14
N THR A 150 -6.14 3.50 13.28
CA THR A 150 -7.19 3.87 12.34
C THR A 150 -7.47 5.38 12.39
N VAL A 151 -8.22 5.91 11.43
CA VAL A 151 -8.65 7.33 11.41
C VAL A 151 -9.40 7.71 12.67
N ASP A 152 -10.18 6.79 13.25
CA ASP A 152 -10.94 7.00 14.47
C ASP A 152 -10.09 6.89 15.75
N GLY A 153 -8.77 6.66 15.61
CA GLY A 153 -7.80 6.61 16.70
C GLY A 153 -7.69 5.25 17.41
N TYR A 154 -8.40 4.21 16.94
CA TYR A 154 -8.25 2.85 17.44
C TYR A 154 -6.96 2.20 16.93
N GLU A 155 -6.46 1.21 17.67
CA GLU A 155 -5.31 0.43 17.24
C GLU A 155 -5.65 -0.39 15.98
N ASP A 156 -4.76 -0.33 14.98
CA ASP A 156 -4.88 -1.11 13.74
C ASP A 156 -3.98 -2.35 13.84
N PHE A 157 -4.59 -3.49 14.05
CA PHE A 157 -3.89 -4.79 14.11
C PHE A 157 -3.81 -5.50 12.76
N ASN A 158 -4.49 -5.00 11.74
CA ASN A 158 -4.62 -5.66 10.45
C ASN A 158 -3.61 -5.18 9.41
N THR A 159 -3.17 -3.93 9.51
CA THR A 159 -2.13 -3.41 8.63
C THR A 159 -0.76 -3.83 9.16
N LEU A 160 0.03 -4.51 8.35
CA LEU A 160 1.37 -4.95 8.73
C LEU A 160 2.40 -3.85 8.52
N MET A 161 2.33 -3.18 7.38
CA MET A 161 3.35 -2.25 6.92
C MET A 161 2.70 -1.13 6.11
N LEU A 162 3.28 0.05 6.15
CA LEU A 162 2.94 1.17 5.28
C LEU A 162 4.20 1.74 4.67
N VAL A 163 4.20 1.92 3.36
CA VAL A 163 5.33 2.46 2.61
C VAL A 163 4.90 3.72 1.87
N THR A 164 5.63 4.80 2.04
CA THR A 164 5.44 5.96 1.18
C THR A 164 6.25 5.78 -0.11
N PRO A 165 5.69 6.12 -1.29
CA PRO A 165 6.47 6.12 -2.52
C PRO A 165 7.53 7.22 -2.52
N PRO A 166 8.42 7.28 -3.51
CA PRO A 166 9.39 8.36 -3.66
C PRO A 166 8.73 9.73 -3.76
N THR A 167 9.47 10.76 -3.34
CA THR A 167 9.05 12.14 -3.50
C THR A 167 9.24 12.63 -4.95
N SER A 168 8.61 13.73 -5.28
CA SER A 168 8.75 14.38 -6.58
C SER A 168 10.17 14.86 -6.90
N ASP A 169 11.01 15.02 -5.87
CA ASP A 169 12.43 15.35 -6.00
C ASP A 169 13.31 14.11 -6.23
N GLY A 170 12.69 12.92 -6.30
CA GLY A 170 13.36 11.65 -6.55
C GLY A 170 14.11 11.09 -5.35
N TYR A 171 13.77 11.50 -4.13
CA TYR A 171 14.21 10.81 -2.92
C TYR A 171 13.34 9.58 -2.66
N PRO A 172 13.92 8.49 -2.16
CA PRO A 172 13.15 7.30 -1.80
C PRO A 172 12.13 7.60 -0.71
N GLY A 173 11.09 6.80 -0.64
CA GLY A 173 10.09 6.85 0.41
C GLY A 173 10.58 6.32 1.75
N SER A 174 9.67 6.17 2.71
CA SER A 174 9.92 5.60 4.04
C SER A 174 9.08 4.35 4.27
N ILE A 175 9.53 3.50 5.17
CA ILE A 175 8.87 2.24 5.52
C ILE A 175 8.48 2.30 7.00
N LYS A 176 7.21 2.02 7.29
CA LYS A 176 6.70 1.90 8.65
C LYS A 176 6.19 0.48 8.86
N ILE A 177 6.61 -0.15 9.95
CA ILE A 177 6.18 -1.48 10.35
C ILE A 177 5.31 -1.34 11.59
N ASN A 178 4.13 -1.94 11.56
CA ASN A 178 3.21 -1.91 12.69
C ASN A 178 3.66 -2.88 13.78
N SER A 179 4.12 -2.34 14.91
CA SER A 179 4.58 -3.13 16.05
C SER A 179 3.49 -3.97 16.72
N GLN A 180 2.22 -3.69 16.43
CA GLN A 180 1.05 -4.37 17.01
C GLN A 180 0.31 -5.24 15.99
N SER A 181 0.82 -5.36 14.77
CA SER A 181 0.15 -6.18 13.75
C SER A 181 0.00 -7.64 14.21
N SER A 182 -1.18 -8.19 14.01
CA SER A 182 -1.46 -9.61 14.23
C SER A 182 -0.65 -10.55 13.31
N TYR A 183 -0.05 -9.99 12.26
CA TYR A 183 0.83 -10.69 11.31
C TYR A 183 2.30 -10.71 11.73
N LEU A 184 2.65 -10.10 12.89
CA LEU A 184 4.02 -10.03 13.42
C LEU A 184 4.44 -11.14 14.41
N PRO A 185 3.80 -12.32 14.55
CA PRO A 185 4.42 -13.39 15.33
C PRO A 185 5.60 -13.94 14.53
N LYS A 186 6.81 -13.43 14.83
CA LYS A 186 8.11 -13.88 14.32
C LYS A 186 8.08 -14.44 12.89
N PRO A 187 8.11 -13.58 11.85
CA PRO A 187 8.27 -14.07 10.50
C PRO A 187 9.57 -14.90 10.44
N SER A 188 9.58 -15.95 9.62
CA SER A 188 10.84 -16.61 9.31
C SER A 188 11.78 -15.61 8.62
N THR A 189 13.09 -15.85 8.66
CA THR A 189 14.09 -15.01 7.97
C THR A 189 13.74 -14.76 6.51
N GLU A 190 13.23 -15.76 5.80
CA GLU A 190 12.80 -15.59 4.40
C GLU A 190 11.55 -14.70 4.25
N GLN A 191 10.60 -14.81 5.16
CA GLN A 191 9.42 -13.93 5.17
C GLN A 191 9.81 -12.48 5.50
N ALA A 192 10.68 -12.28 6.48
CA ALA A 192 11.20 -10.95 6.83
C ALA A 192 11.98 -10.33 5.67
N LYS A 193 12.84 -11.11 5.01
CA LYS A 193 13.56 -10.69 3.81
C LYS A 193 12.60 -10.28 2.69
N TYR A 194 11.59 -11.12 2.40
CA TYR A 194 10.55 -10.79 1.42
C TYR A 194 9.88 -9.47 1.75
N MET A 195 9.40 -9.29 2.99
CA MET A 195 8.71 -8.07 3.42
C MET A 195 9.57 -6.81 3.24
N ILE A 196 10.85 -6.87 3.64
CA ILE A 196 11.77 -5.74 3.51
C ILE A 196 12.01 -5.42 2.03
N LEU A 197 12.24 -6.42 1.18
CA LEU A 197 12.49 -6.22 -0.24
C LEU A 197 11.26 -5.71 -0.99
N HIS A 198 10.07 -6.19 -0.64
CA HIS A 198 8.79 -5.69 -1.14
C HIS A 198 8.60 -4.20 -0.78
N ALA A 199 8.81 -3.86 0.49
CA ALA A 199 8.73 -2.50 0.99
C ALA A 199 9.75 -1.57 0.29
N VAL A 200 10.99 -2.04 0.11
CA VAL A 200 11.99 -1.29 -0.65
C VAL A 200 11.52 -1.05 -2.08
N GLY A 201 10.87 -2.04 -2.72
CA GLY A 201 10.27 -1.88 -4.04
C GLY A 201 9.32 -0.68 -4.10
N HIS A 202 8.38 -0.57 -3.16
CA HIS A 202 7.48 0.59 -3.07
C HIS A 202 8.22 1.89 -2.77
N ALA A 203 9.17 1.86 -1.84
CA ALA A 203 9.95 3.05 -1.46
C ALA A 203 10.81 3.60 -2.60
N ILE A 204 11.12 2.81 -3.63
CA ILE A 204 11.84 3.24 -4.83
C ILE A 204 10.93 3.47 -6.05
N GLY A 205 9.63 3.21 -5.94
CA GLY A 205 8.62 3.63 -6.92
C GLY A 205 7.87 2.53 -7.64
N PHE A 206 8.05 1.25 -7.27
CA PHE A 206 7.22 0.17 -7.82
C PHE A 206 5.85 0.13 -7.17
N THR A 207 4.82 -0.15 -7.96
CA THR A 207 3.48 -0.55 -7.52
C THR A 207 3.35 -2.06 -7.55
N HIS A 208 2.24 -2.59 -7.05
CA HIS A 208 1.98 -4.02 -7.18
C HIS A 208 1.87 -4.47 -8.64
N THR A 209 2.21 -5.74 -8.91
CA THR A 209 1.84 -6.38 -10.17
C THR A 209 0.32 -6.49 -10.26
N LEU A 210 -0.21 -6.52 -11.46
CA LEU A 210 -1.63 -6.69 -11.69
C LEU A 210 -2.13 -8.01 -11.05
N ARG A 211 -3.43 -8.09 -10.72
CA ARG A 211 -4.03 -9.34 -10.23
C ARG A 211 -4.25 -10.33 -11.36
N ASP A 212 -4.22 -11.63 -11.03
CA ASP A 212 -4.65 -12.66 -11.98
C ASP A 212 -6.15 -12.56 -12.24
N TYR A 213 -6.55 -12.33 -13.50
CA TYR A 213 -7.95 -12.26 -13.93
C TYR A 213 -8.73 -13.55 -13.80
N ASN A 214 -8.02 -14.68 -13.67
CA ASN A 214 -8.64 -16.00 -13.60
C ASN A 214 -9.13 -16.34 -12.19
N ASP A 215 -9.15 -15.39 -11.26
CA ASP A 215 -9.69 -15.59 -9.91
C ASP A 215 -11.22 -15.81 -9.86
N GLY A 216 -11.89 -15.70 -11.01
CA GLY A 216 -13.34 -15.91 -11.12
C GLY A 216 -14.19 -14.70 -10.68
N SER A 217 -13.58 -13.57 -10.34
CA SER A 217 -14.33 -12.38 -9.87
C SER A 217 -15.09 -11.65 -10.98
N GLY A 218 -14.72 -11.89 -12.25
CA GLY A 218 -15.32 -11.21 -13.39
C GLY A 218 -15.06 -9.70 -13.45
N GLN A 219 -14.16 -9.20 -12.61
CA GLN A 219 -13.79 -7.78 -12.60
C GLN A 219 -12.85 -7.50 -13.77
N THR A 220 -13.17 -6.47 -14.54
CA THR A 220 -12.24 -5.93 -15.55
C THR A 220 -11.19 -5.10 -14.84
N GLN A 221 -9.93 -5.40 -15.09
CA GLN A 221 -8.82 -4.63 -14.56
C GLN A 221 -8.78 -3.24 -15.22
N GLU A 222 -8.82 -2.21 -14.44
CA GLU A 222 -8.27 -0.93 -14.90
C GLU A 222 -6.75 -1.06 -14.86
N GLU A 223 -6.05 -0.59 -15.89
CA GLU A 223 -4.59 -0.56 -15.91
C GLU A 223 -4.11 0.28 -14.72
N VAL A 224 -3.46 -0.38 -13.77
CA VAL A 224 -2.90 0.25 -12.57
C VAL A 224 -1.41 0.39 -12.78
N GLY A 225 -0.89 1.58 -12.52
CA GLY A 225 0.52 1.88 -12.72
C GLY A 225 0.90 2.05 -14.19
N VAL A 226 2.19 2.18 -14.41
CA VAL A 226 2.77 2.30 -15.74
C VAL A 226 3.47 1.01 -16.09
N PRO A 227 3.03 0.31 -17.14
CA PRO A 227 3.70 -0.92 -17.56
C PRO A 227 5.19 -0.69 -17.85
N ILE A 228 6.04 -1.48 -17.26
CA ILE A 228 7.46 -1.45 -17.54
C ILE A 228 7.72 -2.25 -18.82
N PRO A 229 8.35 -1.67 -19.85
CA PRO A 229 8.57 -2.36 -21.11
C PRO A 229 9.32 -3.68 -20.94
N GLY A 230 8.75 -4.75 -21.49
CA GLY A 230 9.35 -6.09 -21.47
C GLY A 230 9.02 -6.92 -20.23
N THR A 231 8.18 -6.43 -19.34
CA THR A 231 7.60 -7.23 -18.26
C THR A 231 6.18 -7.67 -18.61
N GLU A 232 5.74 -8.78 -18.03
CA GLU A 232 4.35 -9.21 -18.10
C GLU A 232 3.50 -8.38 -17.14
N PRO A 233 2.22 -8.12 -17.46
CA PRO A 233 1.32 -7.37 -16.59
C PRO A 233 1.09 -8.03 -15.24
N TYR A 234 1.07 -9.36 -15.20
CA TYR A 234 0.92 -10.18 -14.00
C TYR A 234 2.08 -11.16 -13.85
N ASP A 235 2.63 -11.23 -12.65
CA ASP A 235 3.67 -12.20 -12.30
C ASP A 235 3.46 -12.68 -10.86
N ALA A 236 2.89 -13.88 -10.72
CA ALA A 236 2.64 -14.51 -9.43
C ALA A 236 3.89 -14.77 -8.58
N LYS A 237 5.09 -14.68 -9.17
CA LYS A 237 6.37 -14.89 -8.49
C LYS A 237 7.09 -13.57 -8.16
N SER A 238 6.52 -12.45 -8.61
CA SER A 238 7.13 -11.14 -8.37
C SER A 238 7.24 -10.82 -6.89
N ILE A 239 8.30 -10.12 -6.52
CA ILE A 239 8.42 -9.51 -5.20
C ILE A 239 7.30 -8.49 -4.95
N MET A 240 6.72 -7.92 -6.00
CA MET A 240 5.68 -6.89 -5.94
C MET A 240 4.25 -7.45 -6.03
N VAL A 241 4.02 -8.71 -5.65
CA VAL A 241 2.65 -9.25 -5.54
C VAL A 241 1.96 -8.67 -4.30
N LYS A 242 0.71 -8.23 -4.44
CA LYS A 242 -0.10 -7.64 -3.35
C LYS A 242 -0.32 -8.58 -2.17
N GLU A 243 -0.40 -9.88 -2.42
CA GLU A 243 -0.65 -10.87 -1.38
C GLU A 243 0.67 -11.42 -0.80
N SER A 244 0.71 -11.60 0.52
CA SER A 244 1.90 -12.11 1.20
C SER A 244 2.30 -13.49 0.68
N HIS A 245 3.50 -13.63 0.14
CA HIS A 245 4.02 -14.89 -0.36
C HIS A 245 4.51 -15.82 0.75
N SER A 246 3.70 -16.82 1.07
CA SER A 246 4.24 -18.04 1.69
C SER A 246 4.95 -18.83 0.57
N GLY A 247 6.27 -18.76 0.51
CA GLY A 247 7.08 -19.53 -0.46
C GLY A 247 7.77 -18.72 -1.55
N TRP A 248 8.00 -17.43 -1.32
CA TRP A 248 8.86 -16.65 -2.20
C TRP A 248 10.26 -17.27 -2.28
N SER A 249 10.77 -17.43 -3.50
CA SER A 249 12.03 -18.16 -3.77
C SER A 249 13.09 -17.28 -4.43
N GLY A 250 12.87 -15.96 -4.46
CA GLY A 250 13.78 -14.99 -5.08
C GLY A 250 13.11 -14.11 -6.12
N PHE A 251 13.84 -13.12 -6.63
CA PHE A 251 13.36 -12.23 -7.69
C PHE A 251 13.02 -13.02 -8.95
N SER A 252 11.87 -12.72 -9.53
CA SER A 252 11.45 -13.28 -10.81
C SER A 252 12.25 -12.67 -11.98
N GLU A 253 12.09 -13.24 -13.17
CA GLU A 253 12.67 -12.65 -14.39
C GLU A 253 12.06 -11.27 -14.69
N ASN A 254 10.77 -11.07 -14.39
CA ASN A 254 10.11 -9.78 -14.57
C ASN A 254 10.58 -8.76 -13.54
N ASP A 255 10.80 -9.16 -12.29
CA ASP A 255 11.42 -8.28 -11.28
C ASP A 255 12.78 -7.77 -11.76
N ILE A 256 13.66 -8.68 -12.25
CA ILE A 256 14.98 -8.29 -12.75
C ILE A 256 14.90 -7.37 -13.97
N LYS A 257 13.94 -7.58 -14.88
CA LYS A 257 13.70 -6.66 -16.01
C LYS A 257 13.25 -5.29 -15.52
N ALA A 258 12.31 -5.28 -14.55
CA ALA A 258 11.79 -4.04 -13.97
C ALA A 258 12.90 -3.25 -13.28
N PHE A 259 13.73 -3.91 -12.47
CA PHE A 259 14.84 -3.26 -11.75
C PHE A 259 15.91 -2.66 -12.68
N LYS A 260 16.09 -3.22 -13.87
CA LYS A 260 17.01 -2.68 -14.88
C LYS A 260 16.46 -1.46 -15.61
N ALA A 261 15.17 -1.21 -15.52
CA ALA A 261 14.52 -0.13 -16.24
C ALA A 261 14.56 1.22 -15.51
N ILE A 262 15.00 1.22 -14.23
CA ILE A 262 15.06 2.41 -13.36
C ILE A 262 16.49 2.90 -13.09
#